data_7fca4877ad0065018e5c79c5982e62d2
#
_entry.id   7fca4877ad0065018e5c79c5982e62d2
#
_cell.length_a   1.000
_cell.length_b   1.000
_cell.length_c   1.000
_cell.angle_alpha   90.00
_cell.angle_beta   90.00
_cell.angle_gamma   90.00
#
_symmetry.space_group_name_H-M   'P 1'
#
loop_
_entity.id
_entity.type
_entity.pdbx_description
1 polymer ?
#
loop_
_entity_poly.entity_id
_entity_poly.type
_entity_poly.pdbx_seq_one_letter_code
_entity_poly.pdbx_strand_id
1 'polypeptide(L)'
;MKRILIEFCGINTGLGDVISVMPYVEKFRQYHNCILYFQTRQSIVPKLYEKTYPEINFLMKDETVEFDVEIVLEHPSAPISLQNLLAKQLGFSNPEYLRPQVDSFKKERPIKNKYVTIGLHSTAQAKYWNHPTGKKSQFNSQNWDDLCGMIRKSGYTPVIVEPYENFGVYPFMNGLPKKANKKIGMSLEDTMNHIEHSEFFIGLSSGLTWLAHAAGKPVCMISNVTEDWNEFDLSLPDYKRITNKSVCHGCWNNKNFKFDKSNWNFCPIWEGYDRQFECQKSITSEMVIEEVKKLK
;
A
#
# COMPACT_ATOMS: atom_id res chain seq x y z
N MET A 1 -34.06 -8.24 9.72
CA MET A 1 -32.83 -8.28 8.89
C MET A 1 -31.71 -8.73 9.81
N LYS A 2 -30.87 -9.67 9.37
CA LYS A 2 -29.75 -10.18 10.21
C LYS A 2 -28.69 -9.10 10.40
N ARG A 3 -28.15 -8.98 11.61
CA ARG A 3 -27.05 -8.08 11.93
C ARG A 3 -25.75 -8.88 11.92
N ILE A 4 -24.80 -8.49 11.08
CA ILE A 4 -23.53 -9.21 10.93
C ILE A 4 -22.39 -8.24 11.25
N LEU A 5 -21.49 -8.66 12.14
CA LEU A 5 -20.24 -7.98 12.44
C LEU A 5 -19.10 -8.65 11.66
N ILE A 6 -18.38 -7.87 10.87
CA ILE A 6 -17.09 -8.28 10.29
C ILE A 6 -16.00 -7.54 11.07
N GLU A 7 -15.22 -8.28 11.85
CA GLU A 7 -14.07 -7.73 12.58
C GLU A 7 -12.79 -7.88 11.75
N PHE A 8 -12.09 -6.76 11.55
CA PHE A 8 -10.77 -6.73 10.93
C PHE A 8 -9.80 -5.86 11.75
N CYS A 9 -9.57 -6.29 13.01
CA CYS A 9 -8.85 -5.56 14.04
C CYS A 9 -7.50 -6.17 14.43
N GLY A 10 -7.00 -7.14 13.69
CA GLY A 10 -5.70 -7.78 13.95
C GLY A 10 -4.56 -6.75 14.09
N ILE A 11 -3.59 -7.02 14.98
CA ILE A 11 -2.40 -6.15 15.19
C ILE A 11 -1.68 -5.85 13.87
N ASN A 12 -1.84 -6.74 12.91
CA ASN A 12 -1.16 -6.73 11.63
C ASN A 12 -1.96 -6.04 10.51
N THR A 13 -3.21 -5.66 10.77
CA THR A 13 -4.09 -5.08 9.77
C THR A 13 -3.69 -3.64 9.48
N GLY A 14 -3.16 -3.40 8.29
CA GLY A 14 -2.84 -2.07 7.78
C GLY A 14 -4.00 -1.47 6.98
N LEU A 15 -3.87 -0.20 6.63
CA LEU A 15 -4.89 0.49 5.82
C LEU A 15 -5.09 -0.18 4.44
N GLY A 16 -3.99 -0.63 3.81
CA GLY A 16 -4.06 -1.33 2.52
C GLY A 16 -4.86 -2.62 2.59
N ASP A 17 -4.77 -3.33 3.70
CA ASP A 17 -5.50 -4.58 3.94
C ASP A 17 -7.01 -4.30 3.99
N VAL A 18 -7.41 -3.26 4.72
CA VAL A 18 -8.82 -2.83 4.79
C VAL A 18 -9.32 -2.41 3.42
N ILE A 19 -8.56 -1.55 2.71
CA ILE A 19 -8.94 -1.08 1.38
C ILE A 19 -9.14 -2.26 0.42
N SER A 20 -8.26 -3.25 0.50
CA SER A 20 -8.31 -4.42 -0.41
C SER A 20 -9.58 -5.24 -0.27
N VAL A 21 -10.13 -5.38 0.93
CA VAL A 21 -11.29 -6.24 1.19
C VAL A 21 -12.64 -5.53 1.01
N MET A 22 -12.68 -4.22 1.08
CA MET A 22 -13.95 -3.46 1.08
C MET A 22 -14.90 -3.77 -0.08
N PRO A 23 -14.46 -4.01 -1.34
CA PRO A 23 -15.36 -4.43 -2.41
C PRO A 23 -16.09 -5.74 -2.10
N TYR A 24 -15.42 -6.67 -1.41
CA TYR A 24 -16.00 -7.94 -1.01
C TYR A 24 -16.87 -7.83 0.23
N VAL A 25 -16.59 -6.91 1.13
CA VAL A 25 -17.46 -6.60 2.28
C VAL A 25 -18.80 -6.08 1.77
N GLU A 26 -18.80 -5.16 0.81
CA GLU A 26 -20.05 -4.66 0.20
C GLU A 26 -20.77 -5.75 -0.58
N LYS A 27 -20.04 -6.54 -1.38
CA LYS A 27 -20.63 -7.68 -2.11
C LYS A 27 -21.26 -8.71 -1.16
N PHE A 28 -20.63 -8.95 -0.01
CA PHE A 28 -21.16 -9.81 1.05
C PHE A 28 -22.46 -9.23 1.62
N ARG A 29 -22.47 -7.93 1.97
CA ARG A 29 -23.65 -7.23 2.48
C ARG A 29 -24.84 -7.37 1.54
N GLN A 30 -24.62 -7.09 0.25
CA GLN A 30 -25.64 -7.19 -0.79
C GLN A 30 -26.16 -8.63 -0.94
N TYR A 31 -25.27 -9.62 -1.02
CA TYR A 31 -25.64 -11.02 -1.18
C TYR A 31 -26.49 -11.54 -0.02
N HIS A 32 -26.14 -11.19 1.21
CA HIS A 32 -26.86 -11.63 2.41
C HIS A 32 -28.03 -10.73 2.79
N ASN A 33 -28.21 -9.59 2.15
CA ASN A 33 -29.22 -8.58 2.47
C ASN A 33 -29.32 -8.33 3.97
N CYS A 34 -28.20 -7.94 4.59
CA CYS A 34 -28.03 -7.80 6.05
C CYS A 34 -27.71 -6.36 6.47
N ILE A 35 -27.90 -6.07 7.75
CA ILE A 35 -27.31 -4.90 8.38
C ILE A 35 -25.87 -5.29 8.71
N LEU A 36 -24.92 -4.61 8.10
CA LEU A 36 -23.50 -4.94 8.23
C LEU A 36 -22.76 -3.90 9.05
N TYR A 37 -22.00 -4.38 10.02
CA TYR A 37 -21.04 -3.63 10.79
C TYR A 37 -19.63 -4.08 10.41
N PHE A 38 -18.75 -3.13 10.10
CA PHE A 38 -17.34 -3.40 9.80
C PHE A 38 -16.46 -2.74 10.85
N GLN A 39 -15.79 -3.54 11.65
CA GLN A 39 -14.96 -3.08 12.75
C GLN A 39 -13.49 -3.06 12.37
N THR A 40 -12.82 -1.94 12.62
CA THR A 40 -11.42 -1.72 12.27
C THR A 40 -10.68 -0.88 13.31
N ARG A 41 -9.34 -0.96 13.28
CA ARG A 41 -8.44 -0.06 14.03
C ARG A 41 -8.11 1.24 13.27
N GLN A 42 -8.44 1.30 11.99
CA GLN A 42 -8.04 2.39 11.11
C GLN A 42 -9.08 3.51 11.17
N SER A 43 -8.87 4.49 12.04
CA SER A 43 -9.80 5.62 12.28
C SER A 43 -10.18 6.43 11.04
N ILE A 44 -9.41 6.28 9.97
CA ILE A 44 -9.64 6.95 8.71
C ILE A 44 -10.69 6.26 7.83
N VAL A 45 -10.95 4.97 8.07
CA VAL A 45 -11.79 4.12 7.20
C VAL A 45 -13.22 4.64 7.05
N PRO A 46 -13.93 5.04 8.11
CA PRO A 46 -15.27 5.60 7.96
C PRO A 46 -15.32 6.73 6.94
N LYS A 47 -14.35 7.64 7.01
CA LYS A 47 -14.25 8.81 6.14
C LYS A 47 -13.92 8.47 4.68
N LEU A 48 -13.23 7.37 4.44
CA LEU A 48 -12.91 6.91 3.09
C LEU A 48 -14.13 6.33 2.34
N TYR A 49 -15.18 5.97 3.06
CA TYR A 49 -16.28 5.18 2.49
C TYR A 49 -17.68 5.74 2.78
N GLU A 50 -17.76 6.94 3.34
CA GLU A 50 -19.04 7.57 3.71
C GLU A 50 -20.05 7.65 2.56
N LYS A 51 -19.55 7.85 1.32
CA LYS A 51 -20.36 7.94 0.10
C LYS A 51 -20.29 6.67 -0.75
N THR A 52 -19.12 6.03 -0.79
CA THR A 52 -18.91 4.84 -1.62
C THR A 52 -19.67 3.63 -1.08
N TYR A 53 -19.73 3.47 0.25
CA TYR A 53 -20.45 2.37 0.91
C TYR A 53 -21.34 2.87 2.07
N PRO A 54 -22.35 3.69 1.80
CA PRO A 54 -23.17 4.35 2.81
C PRO A 54 -23.99 3.39 3.68
N GLU A 55 -24.19 2.17 3.22
CA GLU A 55 -24.97 1.13 3.91
C GLU A 55 -24.11 0.27 4.86
N ILE A 56 -22.79 0.50 4.92
CA ILE A 56 -21.91 -0.17 5.86
C ILE A 56 -21.74 0.68 7.11
N ASN A 57 -22.04 0.11 8.27
CA ASN A 57 -21.83 0.76 9.55
C ASN A 57 -20.39 0.50 10.02
N PHE A 58 -19.56 1.53 9.98
CA PHE A 58 -18.16 1.42 10.43
C PHE A 58 -18.07 1.59 11.95
N LEU A 59 -17.32 0.71 12.60
CA LEU A 59 -17.04 0.72 14.02
C LEU A 59 -15.53 0.77 14.27
N MET A 60 -15.14 1.53 15.30
CA MET A 60 -13.78 1.44 15.81
C MET A 60 -13.63 0.21 16.71
N LYS A 61 -12.40 -0.27 16.87
CA LYS A 61 -12.09 -1.50 17.59
C LYS A 61 -12.73 -1.61 18.99
N ASP A 62 -12.84 -0.45 19.68
CA ASP A 62 -13.33 -0.41 21.06
C ASP A 62 -14.85 -0.11 21.17
N GLU A 63 -15.52 0.03 20.03
CA GLU A 63 -16.97 0.20 19.95
C GLU A 63 -17.66 -1.16 19.93
N THR A 64 -18.80 -1.23 20.59
CA THR A 64 -19.61 -2.45 20.71
C THR A 64 -20.98 -2.26 20.06
N VAL A 65 -21.48 -3.32 19.45
CA VAL A 65 -22.82 -3.36 18.85
C VAL A 65 -23.41 -4.76 19.09
N GLU A 66 -24.72 -4.84 19.13
CA GLU A 66 -25.39 -6.14 19.12
C GLU A 66 -25.41 -6.73 17.70
N PHE A 67 -25.04 -7.97 17.56
CA PHE A 67 -25.01 -8.71 16.29
C PHE A 67 -25.53 -10.14 16.45
N ASP A 68 -25.95 -10.74 15.35
CA ASP A 68 -26.44 -12.12 15.29
C ASP A 68 -25.33 -13.09 14.84
N VAL A 69 -24.36 -12.60 14.04
CA VAL A 69 -23.21 -13.35 13.52
C VAL A 69 -21.96 -12.49 13.51
N GLU A 70 -20.84 -13.09 13.91
CA GLU A 70 -19.51 -12.49 13.82
C GLU A 70 -18.64 -13.24 12.83
N ILE A 71 -17.87 -12.48 12.03
CA ILE A 71 -16.84 -12.99 11.13
C ILE A 71 -15.55 -12.24 11.42
N VAL A 72 -14.51 -12.96 11.86
CA VAL A 72 -13.20 -12.38 12.12
C VAL A 72 -12.30 -12.62 10.91
N LEU A 73 -11.78 -11.53 10.32
CA LEU A 73 -10.83 -11.62 9.21
C LEU A 73 -9.39 -11.66 9.73
N GLU A 74 -8.61 -12.55 9.17
CA GLU A 74 -7.21 -12.77 9.54
C GLU A 74 -6.28 -12.71 8.33
N HIS A 75 -4.99 -12.55 8.59
CA HIS A 75 -3.90 -12.57 7.59
C HIS A 75 -3.04 -13.83 7.70
N PRO A 76 -3.54 -15.01 7.39
CA PRO A 76 -2.68 -16.17 7.27
C PRO A 76 -1.78 -16.04 6.04
N SER A 77 -0.55 -16.53 6.14
CA SER A 77 0.32 -16.67 4.97
C SER A 77 -0.28 -17.70 4.00
N ALA A 78 -0.56 -17.28 2.78
CA ALA A 78 -1.13 -18.14 1.75
C ALA A 78 -0.61 -17.77 0.36
N PRO A 79 -0.50 -18.73 -0.57
CA PRO A 79 -0.02 -18.50 -1.93
C PRO A 79 -1.13 -17.96 -2.85
N ILE A 80 -1.91 -17.00 -2.36
CA ILE A 80 -2.96 -16.29 -3.10
C ILE A 80 -2.92 -14.81 -2.76
N SER A 81 -3.50 -13.98 -3.62
CA SER A 81 -3.52 -12.53 -3.39
C SER A 81 -4.20 -12.15 -2.08
N LEU A 82 -3.79 -11.03 -1.51
CA LEU A 82 -4.35 -10.48 -0.28
C LEU A 82 -5.87 -10.37 -0.36
N GLN A 83 -6.39 -9.78 -1.43
CA GLN A 83 -7.83 -9.61 -1.61
C GLN A 83 -8.56 -10.95 -1.69
N ASN A 84 -8.03 -11.90 -2.47
CA ASN A 84 -8.65 -13.21 -2.63
C ASN A 84 -8.63 -14.02 -1.33
N LEU A 85 -7.57 -13.87 -0.54
CA LEU A 85 -7.47 -14.49 0.78
C LEU A 85 -8.60 -14.03 1.71
N LEU A 86 -8.83 -12.72 1.77
CA LEU A 86 -9.86 -12.12 2.61
C LEU A 86 -11.27 -12.43 2.07
N ALA A 87 -11.45 -12.40 0.75
CA ALA A 87 -12.71 -12.76 0.11
C ALA A 87 -13.13 -14.21 0.38
N LYS A 88 -12.17 -15.15 0.42
CA LYS A 88 -12.46 -16.55 0.79
C LYS A 88 -12.96 -16.68 2.23
N GLN A 89 -12.46 -15.89 3.15
CA GLN A 89 -12.94 -15.89 4.54
C GLN A 89 -14.38 -15.33 4.63
N LEU A 90 -14.79 -14.51 3.68
CA LEU A 90 -16.18 -14.07 3.52
C LEU A 90 -17.07 -15.08 2.76
N GLY A 91 -16.56 -16.27 2.44
CA GLY A 91 -17.33 -17.33 1.78
C GLY A 91 -17.31 -17.34 0.26
N PHE A 92 -16.53 -16.46 -0.39
CA PHE A 92 -16.40 -16.45 -1.85
C PHE A 92 -15.41 -17.54 -2.31
N SER A 93 -15.88 -18.59 -2.98
CA SER A 93 -15.07 -19.77 -3.36
C SER A 93 -14.00 -19.46 -4.40
N ASN A 94 -14.36 -18.68 -5.43
CA ASN A 94 -13.49 -18.32 -6.55
C ASN A 94 -13.51 -16.79 -6.74
N PRO A 95 -12.88 -16.04 -5.83
CA PRO A 95 -12.85 -14.60 -5.93
C PRO A 95 -11.97 -14.14 -7.10
N GLU A 96 -12.48 -13.16 -7.85
CA GLU A 96 -11.73 -12.43 -8.87
C GLU A 96 -11.24 -11.11 -8.27
N TYR A 97 -10.26 -10.47 -8.92
CA TYR A 97 -9.83 -9.16 -8.46
C TYR A 97 -10.95 -8.12 -8.65
N LEU A 98 -11.32 -7.45 -7.57
CA LEU A 98 -12.24 -6.32 -7.57
C LEU A 98 -11.46 -5.05 -7.23
N ARG A 99 -11.43 -4.10 -8.16
CA ARG A 99 -10.76 -2.83 -7.89
C ARG A 99 -11.43 -2.12 -6.71
N PRO A 100 -10.72 -1.83 -5.63
CA PRO A 100 -11.28 -1.04 -4.55
C PRO A 100 -11.55 0.40 -5.01
N GLN A 101 -12.53 1.03 -4.36
CA GLN A 101 -12.89 2.42 -4.58
C GLN A 101 -12.96 3.12 -3.22
N VAL A 102 -12.67 4.41 -3.20
CA VAL A 102 -12.79 5.28 -2.02
C VAL A 102 -13.51 6.56 -2.43
N ASP A 103 -14.03 7.27 -1.45
CA ASP A 103 -14.62 8.59 -1.68
C ASP A 103 -13.60 9.55 -2.29
N SER A 104 -14.06 10.41 -3.19
CA SER A 104 -13.22 11.46 -3.74
C SER A 104 -13.08 12.63 -2.75
N PHE A 105 -11.85 13.06 -2.55
CA PHE A 105 -11.49 14.25 -1.77
C PHE A 105 -11.04 15.41 -2.67
N LYS A 106 -11.37 15.33 -3.95
CA LYS A 106 -10.95 16.30 -4.95
C LYS A 106 -11.50 17.69 -4.64
N LYS A 107 -10.58 18.64 -4.52
CA LYS A 107 -10.82 20.06 -4.33
C LYS A 107 -10.16 20.84 -5.46
N GLU A 108 -9.85 22.12 -5.26
CA GLU A 108 -9.01 22.87 -6.17
C GLU A 108 -7.65 22.20 -6.40
N ARG A 109 -7.15 22.26 -7.64
CA ARG A 109 -5.86 21.66 -8.03
C ARG A 109 -4.71 22.30 -7.23
N PRO A 110 -3.97 21.51 -6.42
CA PRO A 110 -3.01 22.08 -5.48
C PRO A 110 -1.69 22.52 -6.14
N ILE A 111 -1.40 22.04 -7.35
CA ILE A 111 -0.17 22.35 -8.09
C ILE A 111 -0.53 22.56 -9.56
N LYS A 112 -0.18 23.73 -10.11
CA LYS A 112 -0.51 24.12 -11.51
C LYS A 112 0.15 23.21 -12.55
N ASN A 113 1.43 22.92 -12.37
CA ASN A 113 2.21 22.10 -13.31
C ASN A 113 1.78 20.64 -13.25
N LYS A 114 2.06 19.88 -14.31
CA LYS A 114 1.95 18.41 -14.28
C LYS A 114 2.87 17.86 -13.20
N TYR A 115 2.34 16.98 -12.38
CA TYR A 115 3.10 16.40 -11.28
C TYR A 115 2.70 14.95 -11.03
N VAL A 116 3.59 14.25 -10.34
CA VAL A 116 3.39 12.87 -9.87
C VAL A 116 3.52 12.84 -8.37
N THR A 117 2.71 12.02 -7.71
CA THR A 117 2.82 11.80 -6.27
C THR A 117 3.64 10.57 -5.97
N ILE A 118 4.42 10.64 -4.90
CA ILE A 118 5.34 9.56 -4.48
C ILE A 118 5.14 9.26 -3.01
N GLY A 119 4.94 7.95 -2.70
CA GLY A 119 4.87 7.41 -1.35
C GLY A 119 6.10 6.57 -1.03
N LEU A 120 6.80 6.93 0.04
CA LEU A 120 8.09 6.35 0.43
C LEU A 120 7.98 5.39 1.61
N HIS A 121 6.88 5.47 2.41
CA HIS A 121 6.71 4.68 3.62
C HIS A 121 6.11 3.31 3.37
N SER A 122 6.49 2.38 4.22
CA SER A 122 5.89 1.06 4.30
C SER A 122 5.97 0.50 5.73
N THR A 123 5.49 -0.72 5.93
CA THR A 123 5.31 -1.33 7.24
C THR A 123 6.50 -2.12 7.76
N ALA A 124 7.54 -2.30 6.95
CA ALA A 124 8.75 -3.04 7.33
C ALA A 124 9.94 -2.57 6.49
N GLN A 125 11.15 -2.57 7.08
CA GLN A 125 12.36 -2.11 6.41
C GLN A 125 12.63 -2.85 5.09
N ALA A 126 12.35 -4.15 5.04
CA ALA A 126 12.49 -4.94 3.82
C ALA A 126 11.68 -4.42 2.61
N LYS A 127 10.63 -3.65 2.84
CA LYS A 127 9.83 -3.03 1.78
C LYS A 127 10.37 -1.70 1.28
N TYR A 128 11.29 -1.07 2.02
CA TYR A 128 11.86 0.23 1.63
C TYR A 128 12.88 0.06 0.51
N TRP A 129 12.93 1.05 -0.38
CA TRP A 129 13.80 1.02 -1.54
C TRP A 129 15.15 1.73 -1.36
N ASN A 130 15.30 2.51 -0.31
CA ASN A 130 16.52 3.28 0.00
C ASN A 130 17.50 2.54 0.91
N HIS A 131 17.91 1.33 0.55
CA HIS A 131 18.93 0.65 1.36
C HIS A 131 20.33 1.16 1.01
N PRO A 132 21.17 1.47 2.02
CA PRO A 132 22.55 1.86 1.76
C PRO A 132 23.31 0.71 1.08
N THR A 133 24.09 1.05 0.05
CA THR A 133 24.96 0.12 -0.66
C THR A 133 26.34 -0.04 0.00
N GLY A 134 26.54 0.52 1.21
CA GLY A 134 27.79 0.46 1.97
C GLY A 134 27.61 0.73 3.46
N LYS A 135 28.66 0.45 4.23
CA LYS A 135 28.65 0.41 5.71
C LYS A 135 28.37 1.74 6.45
N LYS A 136 28.10 2.87 5.78
CA LYS A 136 28.17 4.19 6.42
C LYS A 136 26.98 5.13 6.23
N SER A 137 25.86 4.73 5.68
CA SER A 137 24.75 5.68 5.47
C SER A 137 23.64 5.49 6.51
N GLN A 138 23.56 6.37 7.49
CA GLN A 138 22.43 6.44 8.42
C GLN A 138 21.15 6.94 7.74
N PHE A 139 21.29 7.77 6.69
CA PHE A 139 20.18 8.30 5.91
C PHE A 139 20.50 8.12 4.43
N ASN A 140 19.60 7.47 3.72
CA ASN A 140 19.74 7.24 2.30
C ASN A 140 18.46 7.62 1.55
N SER A 141 18.62 8.43 0.52
CA SER A 141 17.55 8.78 -0.42
C SER A 141 18.00 8.67 -1.87
N GLN A 142 19.17 8.07 -2.14
CA GLN A 142 19.84 8.14 -3.45
C GLN A 142 18.97 7.62 -4.58
N ASN A 143 18.37 6.45 -4.45
CA ASN A 143 17.50 5.88 -5.49
C ASN A 143 16.31 6.82 -5.80
N TRP A 144 15.70 7.38 -4.75
CA TRP A 144 14.59 8.32 -4.90
C TRP A 144 15.05 9.65 -5.50
N ASP A 145 16.22 10.17 -5.13
CA ASP A 145 16.80 11.39 -5.72
C ASP A 145 17.06 11.23 -7.22
N ASP A 146 17.60 10.08 -7.63
CA ASP A 146 17.87 9.77 -9.02
C ASP A 146 16.56 9.63 -9.81
N LEU A 147 15.58 8.90 -9.29
CA LEU A 147 14.26 8.79 -9.88
C LEU A 147 13.56 10.16 -10.00
N CYS A 148 13.58 10.99 -8.95
CA CYS A 148 13.02 12.35 -8.99
C CYS A 148 13.71 13.22 -10.06
N GLY A 149 15.02 13.05 -10.25
CA GLY A 149 15.76 13.70 -11.33
C GLY A 149 15.28 13.27 -12.71
N MET A 150 15.02 11.99 -12.92
CA MET A 150 14.49 11.44 -14.18
C MET A 150 13.05 11.91 -14.44
N ILE A 151 12.20 11.92 -13.41
CA ILE A 151 10.83 12.44 -13.50
C ILE A 151 10.82 13.90 -13.92
N ARG A 152 11.71 14.74 -13.35
CA ARG A 152 11.84 16.15 -13.77
C ARG A 152 12.26 16.29 -15.22
N LYS A 153 13.21 15.48 -15.68
CA LYS A 153 13.63 15.45 -17.09
C LYS A 153 12.50 15.04 -18.03
N SER A 154 11.53 14.28 -17.55
CA SER A 154 10.33 13.88 -18.30
C SER A 154 9.20 14.94 -18.24
N GLY A 155 9.44 16.10 -17.66
CA GLY A 155 8.49 17.23 -17.62
C GLY A 155 7.49 17.20 -16.46
N TYR A 156 7.66 16.33 -15.48
CA TYR A 156 6.80 16.26 -14.31
C TYR A 156 7.49 16.81 -13.05
N THR A 157 6.69 17.35 -12.13
CA THR A 157 7.15 17.71 -10.79
C THR A 157 6.97 16.53 -9.85
N PRO A 158 8.03 15.91 -9.30
CA PRO A 158 7.88 14.89 -8.27
C PRO A 158 7.44 15.52 -6.94
N VAL A 159 6.40 14.96 -6.31
CA VAL A 159 5.79 15.45 -5.06
C VAL A 159 5.70 14.29 -4.06
N ILE A 160 6.44 14.41 -2.97
CA ILE A 160 6.36 13.46 -1.87
C ILE A 160 5.15 13.79 -1.01
N VAL A 161 4.32 12.78 -0.74
CA VAL A 161 3.12 12.88 0.11
C VAL A 161 3.23 11.88 1.25
N GLU A 162 3.82 12.30 2.37
CA GLU A 162 4.12 11.41 3.49
C GLU A 162 3.76 12.03 4.84
N PRO A 163 3.44 11.20 5.85
CA PRO A 163 3.16 11.70 7.20
C PRO A 163 4.42 12.19 7.93
N TYR A 164 5.61 11.68 7.61
CA TYR A 164 6.86 11.95 8.34
C TYR A 164 8.03 12.21 7.41
N GLU A 165 9.04 12.94 7.90
CA GLU A 165 10.26 13.23 7.14
C GLU A 165 11.30 12.10 7.19
N ASN A 166 11.42 11.45 8.35
CA ASN A 166 12.42 10.41 8.61
C ASN A 166 11.74 9.14 9.07
N PHE A 167 12.23 8.01 8.60
CA PHE A 167 11.63 6.71 8.90
C PHE A 167 12.68 5.60 8.78
N GLY A 168 12.34 4.43 9.31
CA GLY A 168 13.24 3.29 9.40
C GLY A 168 13.83 3.13 10.79
N VAL A 169 14.64 2.10 10.95
CA VAL A 169 15.35 1.78 12.19
C VAL A 169 16.83 1.59 11.89
N TYR A 170 17.69 2.14 12.76
CA TYR A 170 19.13 1.98 12.60
C TYR A 170 19.52 0.52 12.32
N PRO A 171 20.44 0.23 11.39
CA PRO A 171 21.26 1.19 10.62
C PRO A 171 20.60 1.69 9.31
N PHE A 172 19.37 1.30 9.01
CA PHE A 172 18.70 1.57 7.75
C PHE A 172 17.74 2.77 7.86
N MET A 173 18.26 3.92 8.23
CA MET A 173 17.47 5.15 8.25
C MET A 173 17.22 5.66 6.83
N ASN A 174 15.98 6.03 6.54
CA ASN A 174 15.56 6.59 5.27
C ASN A 174 15.19 8.06 5.44
N GLY A 175 15.49 8.87 4.43
CA GLY A 175 15.18 10.28 4.39
C GLY A 175 14.48 10.67 3.09
N LEU A 176 13.95 11.89 3.04
CA LEU A 176 13.26 12.41 1.88
C LEU A 176 14.25 12.84 0.78
N PRO A 177 13.94 12.56 -0.49
CA PRO A 177 14.76 13.01 -1.61
C PRO A 177 14.81 14.53 -1.70
N LYS A 178 15.98 15.07 -2.07
CA LYS A 178 16.22 16.52 -2.21
C LYS A 178 15.59 17.10 -3.47
N LYS A 179 15.47 16.30 -4.52
CA LYS A 179 14.97 16.70 -5.84
C LYS A 179 13.45 16.67 -5.98
N ALA A 180 12.70 16.49 -4.90
CA ALA A 180 11.24 16.49 -4.89
C ALA A 180 10.65 17.64 -4.11
N ASN A 181 9.45 18.07 -4.47
CA ASN A 181 8.62 18.91 -3.61
C ASN A 181 8.08 18.06 -2.47
N LYS A 182 8.10 18.59 -1.26
CA LYS A 182 7.73 17.83 -0.05
C LYS A 182 6.41 18.34 0.49
N LYS A 183 5.47 17.45 0.67
CA LYS A 183 4.16 17.67 1.27
C LYS A 183 4.01 16.69 2.42
N ILE A 184 4.52 17.08 3.58
CA ILE A 184 4.69 16.23 4.76
C ILE A 184 3.71 16.63 5.83
N GLY A 185 3.11 15.66 6.54
CA GLY A 185 2.19 15.89 7.65
C GLY A 185 0.86 16.50 7.25
N MET A 186 0.46 16.38 5.99
CA MET A 186 -0.85 16.82 5.53
C MET A 186 -1.97 15.97 6.14
N SER A 187 -3.19 16.54 6.17
CA SER A 187 -4.39 15.74 6.40
C SER A 187 -4.57 14.67 5.32
N LEU A 188 -5.36 13.63 5.61
CA LEU A 188 -5.68 12.64 4.58
C LEU A 188 -6.35 13.29 3.37
N GLU A 189 -7.29 14.19 3.59
CA GLU A 189 -8.03 14.86 2.52
C GLU A 189 -7.11 15.65 1.60
N ASP A 190 -6.13 16.35 2.16
CA ASP A 190 -5.17 17.10 1.37
C ASP A 190 -4.19 16.16 0.66
N THR A 191 -3.80 15.07 1.30
CA THR A 191 -2.99 14.01 0.67
C THR A 191 -3.75 13.39 -0.51
N MET A 192 -5.02 13.02 -0.31
CA MET A 192 -5.87 12.47 -1.36
C MET A 192 -6.12 13.48 -2.48
N ASN A 193 -6.37 14.76 -2.15
CA ASN A 193 -6.49 15.81 -3.16
C ASN A 193 -5.22 15.94 -4.03
N HIS A 194 -4.02 15.81 -3.44
CA HIS A 194 -2.77 15.77 -4.20
C HIS A 194 -2.69 14.52 -5.09
N ILE A 195 -3.04 13.35 -4.57
CA ILE A 195 -3.03 12.09 -5.32
C ILE A 195 -4.02 12.17 -6.49
N GLU A 196 -5.25 12.57 -6.26
CA GLU A 196 -6.31 12.61 -7.28
C GLU A 196 -6.03 13.59 -8.42
N HIS A 197 -5.25 14.63 -8.18
CA HIS A 197 -4.82 15.60 -9.20
C HIS A 197 -3.49 15.25 -9.86
N SER A 198 -2.74 14.27 -9.35
CA SER A 198 -1.49 13.83 -9.97
C SER A 198 -1.73 13.07 -11.27
N GLU A 199 -0.72 12.99 -12.12
CA GLU A 199 -0.80 12.20 -13.35
C GLU A 199 -0.77 10.69 -13.04
N PHE A 200 0.10 10.29 -12.11
CA PHE A 200 0.22 8.92 -11.59
C PHE A 200 0.87 8.93 -10.20
N PHE A 201 0.83 7.77 -9.56
CA PHE A 201 1.44 7.55 -8.25
C PHE A 201 2.58 6.54 -8.36
N ILE A 202 3.69 6.79 -7.66
CA ILE A 202 4.78 5.84 -7.49
C ILE A 202 4.91 5.53 -5.99
N GLY A 203 4.96 4.26 -5.63
CA GLY A 203 5.11 3.90 -4.23
C GLY A 203 5.61 2.50 -3.98
N LEU A 204 5.66 2.17 -2.71
CA LEU A 204 6.02 0.84 -2.21
C LEU A 204 4.74 0.01 -1.98
N SER A 205 4.88 -1.27 -1.64
CA SER A 205 3.78 -2.07 -1.11
C SER A 205 3.32 -1.50 0.24
N SER A 206 2.35 -0.58 0.21
CA SER A 206 1.91 0.23 1.35
C SER A 206 0.45 0.68 1.23
N GLY A 207 -0.13 1.13 2.34
CA GLY A 207 -1.50 1.65 2.38
C GLY A 207 -1.73 2.85 1.47
N LEU A 208 -0.73 3.73 1.29
CA LEU A 208 -0.84 4.89 0.42
C LEU A 208 -0.91 4.50 -1.07
N THR A 209 -0.21 3.43 -1.45
CA THR A 209 -0.30 2.86 -2.81
C THR A 209 -1.69 2.27 -3.06
N TRP A 210 -2.28 1.60 -2.07
CA TRP A 210 -3.67 1.14 -2.14
C TRP A 210 -4.67 2.28 -2.25
N LEU A 211 -4.47 3.37 -1.50
CA LEU A 211 -5.30 4.58 -1.60
C LEU A 211 -5.24 5.20 -3.00
N ALA A 212 -4.05 5.35 -3.56
CA ALA A 212 -3.89 5.90 -4.89
C ALA A 212 -4.60 5.04 -5.95
N HIS A 213 -4.46 3.71 -5.85
CA HIS A 213 -5.13 2.76 -6.72
C HIS A 213 -6.66 2.83 -6.58
N ALA A 214 -7.16 2.88 -5.35
CA ALA A 214 -8.59 2.98 -5.05
C ALA A 214 -9.19 4.33 -5.49
N ALA A 215 -8.38 5.41 -5.50
CA ALA A 215 -8.75 6.71 -6.07
C ALA A 215 -8.70 6.74 -7.62
N GLY A 216 -8.48 5.61 -8.26
CA GLY A 216 -8.47 5.52 -9.72
C GLY A 216 -7.20 6.07 -10.40
N LYS A 217 -6.10 6.24 -9.66
CA LYS A 217 -4.85 6.72 -10.25
C LYS A 217 -4.04 5.59 -10.87
N PRO A 218 -3.35 5.83 -12.00
CA PRO A 218 -2.32 4.91 -12.47
C PRO A 218 -1.22 4.78 -11.40
N VAL A 219 -0.78 3.55 -11.15
CA VAL A 219 0.15 3.22 -10.07
C VAL A 219 1.37 2.48 -10.59
N CYS A 220 2.55 2.92 -10.18
CA CYS A 220 3.79 2.17 -10.31
C CYS A 220 4.28 1.73 -8.91
N MET A 221 4.25 0.44 -8.64
CA MET A 221 4.67 -0.12 -7.35
C MET A 221 6.07 -0.70 -7.43
N ILE A 222 6.94 -0.27 -6.51
CA ILE A 222 8.28 -0.84 -6.33
C ILE A 222 8.18 -1.87 -5.21
N SER A 223 8.30 -3.15 -5.53
CA SER A 223 8.26 -4.20 -4.53
C SER A 223 8.86 -5.51 -5.04
N ASN A 224 9.75 -6.09 -4.23
CA ASN A 224 10.33 -7.41 -4.45
C ASN A 224 10.12 -8.34 -3.23
N VAL A 225 9.62 -7.80 -2.13
CA VAL A 225 9.37 -8.55 -0.87
C VAL A 225 8.12 -9.40 -0.96
N THR A 226 7.12 -8.91 -1.68
CA THR A 226 5.89 -9.65 -1.99
C THR A 226 5.95 -10.24 -3.40
N GLU A 227 5.24 -11.31 -3.64
CA GLU A 227 5.05 -11.88 -4.97
C GLU A 227 4.18 -10.98 -5.86
N ASP A 228 4.30 -11.13 -7.17
CA ASP A 228 3.61 -10.30 -8.15
C ASP A 228 2.09 -10.30 -8.00
N TRP A 229 1.55 -11.44 -7.62
CA TRP A 229 0.12 -11.68 -7.47
C TRP A 229 -0.47 -11.20 -6.12
N ASN A 230 0.38 -10.67 -5.23
CA ASN A 230 -0.05 -10.42 -3.84
C ASN A 230 -0.99 -9.23 -3.71
N GLU A 231 -0.72 -8.11 -4.40
CA GLU A 231 -1.49 -6.87 -4.23
C GLU A 231 -2.56 -6.71 -5.32
N PHE A 232 -2.18 -6.18 -6.48
CA PHE A 232 -3.09 -5.83 -7.57
C PHE A 232 -3.00 -6.81 -8.73
N ASP A 233 -4.05 -6.85 -9.54
CA ASP A 233 -4.04 -7.63 -10.78
C ASP A 233 -3.06 -7.01 -11.79
N LEU A 234 -2.07 -7.81 -12.23
CA LEU A 234 -1.05 -7.40 -13.20
C LEU A 234 -1.61 -7.12 -14.60
N SER A 235 -2.82 -7.58 -14.90
CA SER A 235 -3.49 -7.32 -16.20
C SER A 235 -4.02 -5.90 -16.31
N LEU A 236 -4.10 -5.14 -15.22
CA LEU A 236 -4.61 -3.78 -15.23
C LEU A 236 -3.70 -2.86 -16.04
N PRO A 237 -4.23 -2.11 -17.01
CA PRO A 237 -3.42 -1.25 -17.88
C PRO A 237 -2.77 -0.08 -17.14
N ASP A 238 -3.40 0.39 -16.07
CA ASP A 238 -2.98 1.49 -15.23
C ASP A 238 -2.19 1.07 -13.99
N TYR A 239 -1.72 -0.19 -13.97
CA TYR A 239 -0.84 -0.71 -12.93
C TYR A 239 0.45 -1.27 -13.52
N LYS A 240 1.57 -0.85 -12.96
CA LYS A 240 2.89 -1.44 -13.22
C LYS A 240 3.58 -1.78 -11.90
N ARG A 241 4.27 -2.89 -11.91
CA ARG A 241 5.06 -3.36 -10.78
C ARG A 241 6.49 -3.60 -11.20
N ILE A 242 7.43 -3.14 -10.39
CA ILE A 242 8.86 -3.37 -10.61
C ILE A 242 9.31 -4.44 -9.63
N THR A 243 9.79 -5.55 -10.18
CA THR A 243 10.41 -6.65 -9.45
C THR A 243 11.70 -7.05 -10.14
N ASN A 244 12.67 -7.56 -9.38
CA ASN A 244 13.87 -8.19 -9.92
C ASN A 244 13.93 -9.65 -9.45
N LYS A 245 13.50 -10.56 -10.30
CA LYS A 245 13.44 -12.00 -10.01
C LYS A 245 14.78 -12.72 -10.09
N SER A 246 15.87 -12.03 -10.48
CA SER A 246 17.21 -12.60 -10.52
C SER A 246 17.87 -12.71 -9.13
N VAL A 247 17.26 -12.10 -8.11
CA VAL A 247 17.70 -12.16 -6.71
C VAL A 247 16.59 -12.74 -5.82
N CYS A 248 16.84 -12.91 -4.52
CA CYS A 248 15.80 -13.38 -3.64
C CYS A 248 14.59 -12.42 -3.62
N HIS A 249 13.38 -12.97 -3.64
CA HIS A 249 12.13 -12.21 -3.69
C HIS A 249 10.99 -12.99 -3.00
N GLY A 250 9.82 -12.34 -2.84
CA GLY A 250 8.59 -12.98 -2.39
C GLY A 250 8.62 -13.55 -0.97
N CYS A 251 9.57 -13.17 -0.13
CA CYS A 251 9.72 -13.76 1.21
C CYS A 251 8.51 -13.51 2.12
N TRP A 252 7.77 -12.42 1.90
CA TRP A 252 6.53 -12.12 2.62
C TRP A 252 5.44 -13.18 2.41
N ASN A 253 5.37 -13.74 1.21
CA ASN A 253 4.37 -14.74 0.83
C ASN A 253 4.86 -16.18 1.05
N ASN A 254 6.10 -16.36 1.45
CA ASN A 254 6.66 -17.67 1.67
C ASN A 254 6.26 -18.21 3.05
N LYS A 255 5.44 -19.29 3.05
CA LYS A 255 4.93 -19.95 4.27
C LYS A 255 6.03 -20.47 5.21
N ASN A 256 7.26 -20.65 4.71
CA ASN A 256 8.39 -21.12 5.51
C ASN A 256 9.03 -19.99 6.33
N PHE A 257 8.67 -18.75 6.08
CA PHE A 257 9.17 -17.60 6.82
C PHE A 257 8.03 -16.99 7.64
N LYS A 258 8.19 -16.98 8.95
CA LYS A 258 7.29 -16.26 9.84
C LYS A 258 7.80 -14.83 9.99
N PHE A 259 7.04 -13.86 9.49
CA PHE A 259 7.41 -12.46 9.64
C PHE A 259 7.42 -12.04 11.11
N ASP A 260 8.57 -11.61 11.58
CA ASP A 260 8.73 -11.08 12.93
C ASP A 260 8.55 -9.55 12.92
N LYS A 261 7.42 -9.10 13.42
CA LYS A 261 7.10 -7.67 13.53
C LYS A 261 7.92 -6.90 14.57
N SER A 262 8.47 -7.59 15.56
CA SER A 262 9.35 -6.97 16.54
C SER A 262 10.72 -6.65 15.94
N ASN A 263 11.11 -7.34 14.87
CA ASN A 263 12.33 -7.10 14.13
C ASN A 263 12.06 -6.25 12.87
N TRP A 264 12.20 -4.94 13.01
CA TRP A 264 12.01 -4.03 11.88
C TRP A 264 12.95 -4.31 10.69
N ASN A 265 14.16 -4.81 10.97
CA ASN A 265 15.17 -5.14 9.97
C ASN A 265 15.11 -6.58 9.48
N PHE A 266 14.01 -7.29 9.74
CA PHE A 266 13.82 -8.69 9.38
C PHE A 266 14.06 -8.95 7.89
N CYS A 267 15.03 -9.85 7.63
CA CYS A 267 15.34 -10.38 6.31
C CYS A 267 15.60 -11.88 6.46
N PRO A 268 14.63 -12.77 6.17
CA PRO A 268 14.66 -14.16 6.63
C PRO A 268 15.83 -14.99 6.07
N ILE A 269 16.47 -14.52 5.00
CA ILE A 269 17.58 -15.24 4.35
C ILE A 269 18.93 -14.56 4.63
N TRP A 270 18.98 -13.23 4.60
CA TRP A 270 20.24 -12.48 4.56
C TRP A 270 20.42 -11.48 5.69
N GLU A 271 19.63 -11.57 6.77
CA GLU A 271 19.78 -10.66 7.91
C GLU A 271 21.19 -10.72 8.48
N GLY A 272 21.82 -9.55 8.63
CA GLY A 272 23.19 -9.41 9.11
C GLY A 272 24.30 -9.65 8.06
N TYR A 273 23.95 -10.03 6.84
CA TYR A 273 24.90 -10.23 5.74
C TYR A 273 24.86 -9.06 4.75
N ASP A 274 25.88 -8.92 3.92
CA ASP A 274 25.97 -7.86 2.89
C ASP A 274 24.82 -7.90 1.89
N ARG A 275 24.23 -9.08 1.69
CA ARG A 275 23.07 -9.30 0.83
C ARG A 275 21.73 -8.93 1.48
N GLN A 276 21.69 -8.51 2.74
CA GLN A 276 20.45 -8.09 3.39
C GLN A 276 19.73 -7.04 2.55
N PHE A 277 18.45 -7.28 2.31
CA PHE A 277 17.58 -6.48 1.42
C PHE A 277 18.07 -6.37 -0.04
N GLU A 278 18.82 -7.34 -0.54
CA GLU A 278 19.27 -7.32 -1.95
C GLU A 278 18.09 -7.25 -2.94
N CYS A 279 16.93 -7.80 -2.57
CA CYS A 279 15.71 -7.73 -3.35
C CYS A 279 15.33 -6.29 -3.72
N GLN A 280 15.43 -5.36 -2.77
CA GLN A 280 15.14 -3.95 -3.02
C GLN A 280 16.37 -3.18 -3.53
N LYS A 281 17.57 -3.51 -3.06
CA LYS A 281 18.83 -2.91 -3.53
C LYS A 281 19.09 -3.13 -5.03
N SER A 282 18.58 -4.23 -5.57
CA SER A 282 18.77 -4.61 -6.97
C SER A 282 17.84 -3.88 -7.96
N ILE A 283 16.83 -3.16 -7.45
CA ILE A 283 15.94 -2.35 -8.29
C ILE A 283 16.60 -0.99 -8.51
N THR A 284 16.80 -0.60 -9.78
CA THR A 284 17.41 0.70 -10.12
C THR A 284 16.37 1.74 -10.50
N SER A 285 16.76 3.03 -10.45
CA SER A 285 15.89 4.13 -10.86
C SER A 285 15.52 4.05 -12.35
N GLU A 286 16.41 3.52 -13.18
CA GLU A 286 16.17 3.26 -14.60
C GLU A 286 15.09 2.21 -14.80
N MET A 287 15.12 1.12 -14.04
CA MET A 287 14.07 0.10 -14.08
C MET A 287 12.71 0.72 -13.75
N VAL A 288 12.65 1.58 -12.73
CA VAL A 288 11.40 2.23 -12.32
C VAL A 288 10.89 3.18 -13.39
N ILE A 289 11.74 4.04 -13.96
CA ILE A 289 11.30 5.02 -14.96
C ILE A 289 10.84 4.34 -16.25
N GLU A 290 11.43 3.21 -16.62
CA GLU A 290 10.99 2.45 -17.80
C GLU A 290 9.59 1.84 -17.60
N GLU A 291 9.26 1.37 -16.40
CA GLU A 291 7.88 0.90 -16.11
C GLU A 291 6.89 2.05 -16.02
N VAL A 292 7.29 3.20 -15.46
CA VAL A 292 6.45 4.41 -15.42
C VAL A 292 6.03 4.86 -16.81
N LYS A 293 6.93 4.80 -17.81
CA LYS A 293 6.61 5.17 -19.21
C LYS A 293 5.54 4.28 -19.84
N LYS A 294 5.28 3.10 -19.29
CA LYS A 294 4.26 2.16 -19.76
C LYS A 294 2.89 2.35 -19.09
N LEU A 295 2.78 3.22 -18.09
CA LEU A 295 1.49 3.59 -17.48
C LEU A 295 0.63 4.35 -18.50
N LYS A 296 -0.62 3.96 -18.58
CA LYS A 296 -1.63 4.56 -19.47
C LYS A 296 -2.76 5.19 -18.68
#